data_836b3d7ac63bf3603e8ff36a13176cc4
#
_entry.id   836b3d7ac63bf3603e8ff36a13176cc4
#
_cell.length_a   1.000
_cell.length_b   1.000
_cell.length_c   1.000
_cell.angle_alpha   90.00
_cell.angle_beta   90.00
_cell.angle_gamma   90.00
#
_symmetry.space_group_name_H-M   'P 1'
#
loop_
_entity.id
_entity.type
_entity.pdbx_description
1 polymer ?
#
loop_
_entity_poly.entity_id
_entity_poly.type
_entity_poly.pdbx_seq_one_letter_code
_entity_poly.pdbx_strand_id
1 'polypeptide(L)'
;MEDLSKADKRKCCELIHTALERECKAYVEKMARLSSKKVESEGQYQEEDGRPVAGPWHKQFIKLFKATDSFNYRIAQIYDRMSGSRYLPTVRLLHEEGWLTDEEVSHVEAFDL
;
A
#
# COMPACT_ATOMS: atom_id res chain seq x y z
N MET A 1 -9.85 -18.61 21.23
CA MET A 1 -9.34 -17.36 20.69
C MET A 1 -8.96 -16.45 21.86
N GLU A 2 -7.69 -16.14 21.99
CA GLU A 2 -7.24 -15.27 23.07
C GLU A 2 -7.58 -13.82 22.72
N ASP A 3 -8.25 -13.14 23.63
CA ASP A 3 -8.49 -11.72 23.47
C ASP A 3 -7.23 -10.95 23.86
N LEU A 4 -6.87 -10.00 23.03
CA LEU A 4 -5.77 -9.09 23.34
C LEU A 4 -6.15 -8.21 24.55
N SER A 5 -5.18 -7.90 25.39
CA SER A 5 -5.36 -6.89 26.43
C SER A 5 -5.65 -5.53 25.80
N LYS A 6 -6.23 -4.62 26.57
CA LYS A 6 -6.45 -3.23 26.09
C LYS A 6 -5.15 -2.56 25.67
N ALA A 7 -4.07 -2.80 26.45
CA ALA A 7 -2.76 -2.26 26.13
C ALA A 7 -2.24 -2.78 24.79
N ASP A 8 -2.37 -4.10 24.54
CA ASP A 8 -1.95 -4.70 23.29
C ASP A 8 -2.79 -4.25 22.11
N LYS A 9 -4.12 -4.13 22.28
CA LYS A 9 -5.00 -3.58 21.23
C LYS A 9 -4.57 -2.18 20.82
N ARG A 10 -4.29 -1.33 21.80
CA ARG A 10 -3.82 0.03 21.54
C ARG A 10 -2.49 0.03 20.81
N LYS A 11 -1.56 -0.81 21.23
CA LYS A 11 -0.26 -0.94 20.57
C LYS A 11 -0.40 -1.44 19.14
N CYS A 12 -1.25 -2.44 18.89
CA CYS A 12 -1.54 -2.91 17.54
C CYS A 12 -2.09 -1.79 16.67
N CYS A 13 -3.04 -1.00 17.18
CA CYS A 13 -3.62 0.12 16.43
C CYS A 13 -2.55 1.17 16.08
N GLU A 14 -1.68 1.50 17.02
CA GLU A 14 -0.58 2.44 16.78
C GLU A 14 0.38 1.91 15.71
N LEU A 15 0.73 0.63 15.77
CA LEU A 15 1.62 -0.01 14.80
C LEU A 15 0.99 -0.10 13.41
N ILE A 16 -0.28 -0.46 13.34
CA ILE A 16 -1.01 -0.52 12.07
C ILE A 16 -1.06 0.87 11.43
N HIS A 17 -1.33 1.90 12.23
CA HIS A 17 -1.29 3.28 11.73
C HIS A 17 0.11 3.65 11.22
N THR A 18 1.15 3.30 11.96
CA THR A 18 2.54 3.56 11.56
C THR A 18 2.88 2.89 10.23
N ALA A 19 2.49 1.63 10.08
CA ALA A 19 2.72 0.87 8.84
C ALA A 19 1.96 1.48 7.68
N LEU A 20 0.71 1.87 7.89
CA LEU A 20 -0.10 2.52 6.85
C LEU A 20 0.57 3.81 6.36
N GLU A 21 1.03 4.64 7.28
CA GLU A 21 1.72 5.89 6.94
C GLU A 21 3.01 5.63 6.16
N ARG A 22 3.76 4.59 6.53
CA ARG A 22 4.98 4.20 5.81
C ARG A 22 4.67 3.71 4.39
N GLU A 23 3.61 2.92 4.22
CA GLU A 23 3.18 2.45 2.91
C GLU A 23 2.70 3.61 2.04
N CYS A 24 1.92 4.53 2.60
CA CYS A 24 1.44 5.71 1.89
C CYS A 24 2.61 6.60 1.46
N LYS A 25 3.59 6.79 2.33
CA LYS A 25 4.79 7.56 1.99
C LYS A 25 5.53 6.92 0.81
N ALA A 26 5.76 5.62 0.88
CA ALA A 26 6.44 4.89 -0.20
C ALA A 26 5.67 4.99 -1.51
N TYR A 27 4.34 4.91 -1.45
CA TYR A 27 3.48 5.06 -2.63
C TYR A 27 3.58 6.48 -3.21
N VAL A 28 3.45 7.50 -2.37
CA VAL A 28 3.53 8.89 -2.82
C VAL A 28 4.88 9.18 -3.47
N GLU A 29 5.96 8.71 -2.88
CA GLU A 29 7.31 8.86 -3.45
C GLU A 29 7.43 8.13 -4.79
N LYS A 30 6.89 6.92 -4.91
CA LYS A 30 6.85 6.18 -6.17
C LYS A 30 6.08 6.94 -7.25
N MET A 31 4.92 7.48 -6.90
CA MET A 31 4.09 8.24 -7.84
C MET A 31 4.77 9.52 -8.28
N ALA A 32 5.48 10.20 -7.38
CA ALA A 32 6.27 11.38 -7.73
C ALA A 32 7.34 11.04 -8.77
N ARG A 33 8.05 9.92 -8.57
CA ARG A 33 9.04 9.45 -9.55
C ARG A 33 8.41 9.11 -10.89
N LEU A 34 7.29 8.38 -10.88
CA LEU A 34 6.59 7.99 -12.11
C LEU A 34 6.04 9.21 -12.86
N SER A 35 5.47 10.18 -12.14
CA SER A 35 4.90 11.37 -12.75
C SER A 35 5.96 12.35 -13.29
N SER A 36 7.17 12.28 -12.74
CA SER A 36 8.29 13.13 -13.21
C SER A 36 9.04 12.53 -14.40
N LYS A 37 8.73 11.30 -14.81
CA LYS A 37 9.34 10.73 -16.01
C LYS A 37 8.94 11.51 -17.24
N LYS A 38 9.95 11.92 -18.00
CA LYS A 38 9.75 12.70 -19.21
C LYS A 38 9.09 11.84 -20.29
N VAL A 39 7.99 12.34 -20.81
CA VAL A 39 7.39 11.77 -22.01
C VAL A 39 8.03 12.47 -23.22
N GLU A 40 8.81 11.72 -24.02
CA GLU A 40 9.70 12.30 -25.03
C GLU A 40 9.00 12.91 -26.23
N SER A 41 7.77 12.50 -26.55
CA SER A 41 7.06 13.03 -27.70
C SER A 41 5.56 12.85 -27.56
N GLU A 42 4.81 13.70 -28.25
CA GLU A 42 3.41 13.41 -28.53
C GLU A 42 3.39 12.38 -29.65
N GLY A 43 2.67 11.28 -29.44
CA GLY A 43 2.61 10.23 -30.43
C GLY A 43 1.75 10.63 -31.64
N GLN A 44 2.12 10.14 -32.82
CA GLN A 44 1.28 10.25 -33.99
C GLN A 44 0.06 9.35 -33.82
N TYR A 45 -1.05 9.78 -34.44
CA TYR A 45 -2.26 8.97 -34.42
C TYR A 45 -2.01 7.63 -35.10
N GLN A 46 -2.38 6.57 -34.38
CA GLN A 46 -2.31 5.19 -34.89
C GLN A 46 -3.60 4.47 -34.61
N GLU A 47 -4.00 3.57 -35.50
CA GLU A 47 -5.16 2.73 -35.31
C GLU A 47 -4.80 1.26 -35.31
N GLU A 48 -5.54 0.48 -34.54
CA GLU A 48 -5.50 -0.97 -34.54
C GLU A 48 -6.95 -1.47 -34.49
N ASP A 49 -7.35 -2.25 -35.48
CA ASP A 49 -8.73 -2.75 -35.62
C ASP A 49 -9.79 -1.64 -35.53
N GLY A 50 -9.53 -0.49 -36.15
CA GLY A 50 -10.45 0.64 -36.15
C GLY A 50 -10.51 1.44 -34.88
N ARG A 51 -9.61 1.18 -33.92
CA ARG A 51 -9.54 1.88 -32.62
C ARG A 51 -8.24 2.66 -32.45
N PRO A 52 -8.29 3.83 -31.82
CA PRO A 52 -7.07 4.57 -31.53
C PRO A 52 -6.13 3.76 -30.63
N VAL A 53 -4.85 3.75 -30.95
CA VAL A 53 -3.81 3.18 -30.09
C VAL A 53 -3.37 4.25 -29.10
N ALA A 54 -3.17 3.87 -27.82
CA ALA A 54 -2.73 4.78 -26.80
C ALA A 54 -1.37 5.39 -27.15
N GLY A 55 -1.29 6.72 -27.18
CA GLY A 55 -0.04 7.46 -27.35
C GLY A 55 0.79 7.50 -26.07
N PRO A 56 1.99 8.13 -26.11
CA PRO A 56 2.90 8.15 -24.94
C PRO A 56 2.29 8.73 -23.66
N TRP A 57 1.55 9.82 -23.77
CA TRP A 57 0.90 10.44 -22.61
C TRP A 57 -0.23 9.57 -22.07
N HIS A 58 -1.03 8.98 -22.94
CA HIS A 58 -2.09 8.07 -22.53
C HIS A 58 -1.50 6.83 -21.83
N LYS A 59 -0.40 6.28 -22.36
CA LYS A 59 0.29 5.15 -21.73
C LYS A 59 0.81 5.53 -20.34
N GLN A 60 1.35 6.74 -20.16
CA GLN A 60 1.82 7.23 -18.88
C GLN A 60 0.64 7.35 -17.88
N PHE A 61 -0.49 7.91 -18.33
CA PHE A 61 -1.69 7.96 -17.50
C PHE A 61 -2.14 6.58 -17.06
N ILE A 62 -2.16 5.59 -17.97
CA ILE A 62 -2.55 4.22 -17.64
C ILE A 62 -1.63 3.63 -16.57
N LYS A 63 -0.32 3.85 -16.65
CA LYS A 63 0.62 3.39 -15.62
C LYS A 63 0.32 3.99 -14.24
N LEU A 64 0.05 5.30 -14.20
CA LEU A 64 -0.30 5.97 -12.95
C LEU A 64 -1.61 5.45 -12.38
N PHE A 65 -2.61 5.26 -13.25
CA PHE A 65 -3.90 4.72 -12.84
C PHE A 65 -3.78 3.31 -12.27
N LYS A 66 -3.06 2.42 -12.98
CA LYS A 66 -2.87 1.03 -12.52
C LYS A 66 -2.15 0.97 -11.18
N ALA A 67 -1.13 1.79 -10.98
CA ALA A 67 -0.41 1.85 -9.71
C ALA A 67 -1.33 2.29 -8.58
N THR A 68 -2.16 3.31 -8.83
CA THR A 68 -3.11 3.83 -7.84
C THR A 68 -4.18 2.79 -7.52
N ASP A 69 -4.73 2.14 -8.54
CA ASP A 69 -5.77 1.12 -8.37
C ASP A 69 -5.25 -0.07 -7.56
N SER A 70 -4.06 -0.55 -7.87
CA SER A 70 -3.42 -1.64 -7.12
C SER A 70 -3.17 -1.28 -5.67
N PHE A 71 -2.70 -0.06 -5.41
CA PHE A 71 -2.45 0.41 -4.05
C PHE A 71 -3.75 0.56 -3.27
N ASN A 72 -4.78 1.13 -3.90
CA ASN A 72 -6.09 1.27 -3.28
C ASN A 72 -6.69 -0.10 -2.91
N TYR A 73 -6.56 -1.10 -3.78
CA TYR A 73 -6.99 -2.46 -3.49
C TYR A 73 -6.27 -3.02 -2.26
N ARG A 74 -4.96 -2.84 -2.18
CA ARG A 74 -4.18 -3.29 -1.02
C ARG A 74 -4.65 -2.62 0.28
N ILE A 75 -4.86 -1.29 0.24
CA ILE A 75 -5.33 -0.55 1.42
C ILE A 75 -6.67 -1.11 1.89
N ALA A 76 -7.60 -1.35 0.97
CA ALA A 76 -8.90 -1.92 1.31
C ALA A 76 -8.77 -3.32 1.91
N GLN A 77 -7.89 -4.17 1.39
CA GLN A 77 -7.70 -5.53 1.87
C GLN A 77 -7.09 -5.60 3.27
N ILE A 78 -6.14 -4.74 3.57
CA ILE A 78 -5.36 -4.83 4.80
C ILE A 78 -5.90 -3.94 5.91
N TYR A 79 -6.35 -2.71 5.57
CA TYR A 79 -6.63 -1.69 6.58
C TYR A 79 -8.11 -1.37 6.79
N ASP A 80 -8.97 -1.57 5.78
CA ASP A 80 -10.35 -1.07 5.85
C ASP A 80 -11.30 -1.90 6.71
N ARG A 81 -10.98 -3.15 7.00
CA ARG A 81 -11.87 -4.05 7.75
C ARG A 81 -11.23 -4.51 9.06
N MET A 82 -10.73 -3.56 9.82
CA MET A 82 -10.04 -3.88 11.06
C MET A 82 -11.03 -4.17 12.17
N SER A 83 -10.88 -5.32 12.81
CA SER A 83 -11.63 -5.71 14.01
C SER A 83 -10.65 -6.34 15.02
N GLY A 84 -11.10 -6.51 16.25
CA GLY A 84 -10.24 -7.03 17.33
C GLY A 84 -9.52 -8.33 16.98
N SER A 85 -10.20 -9.26 16.28
CA SER A 85 -9.60 -10.53 15.88
C SER A 85 -8.55 -10.40 14.77
N ARG A 86 -8.49 -9.27 14.09
CA ARG A 86 -7.57 -9.04 12.97
C ARG A 86 -6.33 -8.24 13.35
N TYR A 87 -6.30 -7.62 14.52
CA TYR A 87 -5.18 -6.76 14.92
C TYR A 87 -3.84 -7.50 14.92
N LEU A 88 -3.75 -8.59 15.65
CA LEU A 88 -2.50 -9.33 15.76
C LEU A 88 -2.06 -9.98 14.44
N PRO A 89 -2.95 -10.65 13.67
CA PRO A 89 -2.58 -11.16 12.36
C PRO A 89 -2.11 -10.07 11.40
N THR A 90 -2.72 -8.89 11.45
CA THR A 90 -2.31 -7.76 10.60
C THR A 90 -0.93 -7.26 10.99
N VAL A 91 -0.65 -7.10 12.27
CA VAL A 91 0.68 -6.70 12.75
C VAL A 91 1.74 -7.73 12.31
N ARG A 92 1.42 -9.03 12.39
CA ARG A 92 2.32 -10.08 11.91
C ARG A 92 2.62 -9.95 10.42
N LEU A 93 1.60 -9.75 9.62
CA LEU A 93 1.75 -9.57 8.18
C LEU A 93 2.64 -8.36 7.86
N LEU A 94 2.36 -7.23 8.49
CA LEU A 94 3.12 -5.99 8.27
C LEU A 94 4.58 -6.13 8.73
N HIS A 95 4.82 -6.88 9.80
CA HIS A 95 6.16 -7.19 10.26
C HIS A 95 6.89 -8.09 9.26
N GLU A 96 6.24 -9.15 8.78
CA GLU A 96 6.82 -10.07 7.80
C GLU A 96 7.17 -9.35 6.50
N GLU A 97 6.36 -8.38 6.10
CA GLU A 97 6.59 -7.60 4.89
C GLU A 97 7.62 -6.48 5.08
N GLY A 98 8.12 -6.29 6.28
CA GLY A 98 9.14 -5.29 6.56
C GLY A 98 8.65 -3.88 6.85
N TRP A 99 7.34 -3.69 6.98
CA TRP A 99 6.78 -2.37 7.33
C TRP A 99 6.93 -2.03 8.81
N LEU A 100 7.13 -3.03 9.65
CA LEU A 100 7.35 -2.87 11.09
C LEU A 100 8.64 -3.57 11.49
N THR A 101 9.39 -2.97 12.40
CA THR A 101 10.65 -3.53 12.90
C THR A 101 10.40 -4.51 14.03
N ASP A 102 11.41 -5.35 14.31
CA ASP A 102 11.38 -6.27 15.45
C ASP A 102 11.18 -5.54 16.77
N GLU A 103 11.87 -4.41 16.94
CA GLU A 103 11.73 -3.57 18.13
C GLU A 103 10.30 -3.08 18.30
N GLU A 104 9.68 -2.59 17.23
CA GLU A 104 8.32 -2.07 17.29
C GLU A 104 7.32 -3.14 17.70
N VAL A 105 7.36 -4.32 17.08
CA VAL A 105 6.42 -5.40 17.42
C VAL A 105 6.68 -6.00 18.80
N SER A 106 7.89 -5.87 19.33
CA SER A 106 8.23 -6.37 20.66
C SER A 106 7.45 -5.68 21.78
N HIS A 107 6.88 -4.50 21.51
CA HIS A 107 6.06 -3.78 22.48
C HIS A 107 4.65 -4.37 22.63
N VAL A 108 4.25 -5.29 21.78
CA VAL A 108 3.00 -6.03 21.90
C VAL A 108 3.31 -7.35 22.62
N GLU A 109 2.80 -7.51 23.85
CA GLU A 109 3.11 -8.70 24.67
C GLU A 109 2.69 -10.00 23.99
N ALA A 110 1.53 -9.98 23.33
CA ALA A 110 1.01 -11.15 22.62
C ALA A 110 1.78 -11.49 21.34
N PHE A 111 2.71 -10.65 20.92
CA PHE A 111 3.46 -10.88 19.68
C PHE A 111 4.67 -11.77 19.95
N ASP A 112 4.76 -12.85 19.20
CA ASP A 112 5.84 -13.82 19.26
C ASP A 112 6.79 -13.60 18.10
N LEU A 113 8.02 -13.17 18.40
CA LEU A 113 9.06 -13.00 17.39
C LEU A 113 9.69 -14.32 16.98
#